data_af31396979d14e50edc8cc48807ed6e2
#
_entry.id   af31396979d14e50edc8cc48807ed6e2
#
_cell.length_a   1.000
_cell.length_b   1.000
_cell.length_c   1.000
_cell.angle_alpha   90.00
_cell.angle_beta   90.00
_cell.angle_gamma   90.00
#
_symmetry.space_group_name_H-M   'P 1'
#
loop_
_entity.id
_entity.type
_entity.pdbx_description
1 polymer ?
#
loop_
_entity_poly.entity_id
_entity_poly.type
_entity_poly.pdbx_seq_one_letter_code
_entity_poly.pdbx_strand_id
1 'polypeptide(L)'
;KSYTEIKAGDYVVHVHHGIGKYIGIETLEVGGTHKDYLHIRYRADDKLFVPVEQIDLIQKYVAAEDKEPKLHKLGGTEWKKTKAKVSRAVQDIADDLIKLYAKREAEKGYAFSPDTDEVRAFEDLFPYEETEDQLRTIIEVKRDMERERPMDRLVCGDVGYGKTEVAIRAAFKAIMDGKQVAFLVPTTILAQQHYETISSRFEEH
;
A
#
# COMPACT_ATOMS: atom_id res chain seq x y z
N LYS A 1 -15.58 1.18 4.23
CA LYS A 1 -14.72 2.35 4.48
C LYS A 1 -14.92 2.76 5.92
N SER A 2 -13.92 2.57 6.77
CA SER A 2 -13.91 3.06 8.14
C SER A 2 -13.98 4.58 8.09
N TYR A 3 -15.08 5.16 8.53
CA TYR A 3 -15.17 6.58 8.81
C TYR A 3 -14.23 6.85 9.98
N THR A 4 -13.07 7.40 9.71
CA THR A 4 -12.19 7.88 10.76
C THR A 4 -12.98 8.98 11.47
N GLU A 5 -13.37 8.76 12.71
CA GLU A 5 -14.14 9.73 13.50
C GLU A 5 -13.39 11.05 13.56
N ILE A 6 -13.92 12.05 12.86
CA ILE A 6 -13.40 13.42 12.91
C ILE A 6 -13.98 14.06 14.17
N LYS A 7 -13.10 14.55 15.05
CA LYS A 7 -13.48 15.19 16.31
C LYS A 7 -13.28 16.71 16.20
N ALA A 8 -14.09 17.47 16.91
CA ALA A 8 -13.90 18.90 17.03
C ALA A 8 -12.46 19.23 17.50
N GLY A 9 -11.79 20.14 16.78
CA GLY A 9 -10.38 20.46 16.99
C GLY A 9 -9.41 19.74 16.07
N ASP A 10 -9.83 18.67 15.36
CA ASP A 10 -8.99 18.00 14.39
C ASP A 10 -8.72 18.87 13.17
N TYR A 11 -7.53 18.73 12.59
CA TYR A 11 -7.23 19.26 11.27
C TYR A 11 -7.79 18.33 10.21
N VAL A 12 -8.40 18.92 9.18
CA VAL A 12 -9.03 18.21 8.08
C VAL A 12 -8.60 18.78 6.74
N VAL A 13 -8.68 17.97 5.70
CA VAL A 13 -8.38 18.37 4.33
C VAL A 13 -9.67 18.28 3.51
N HIS A 14 -10.11 19.39 2.99
CA HIS A 14 -11.19 19.42 2.00
C HIS A 14 -10.62 19.35 0.59
N VAL A 15 -11.18 18.50 -0.27
CA VAL A 15 -10.67 18.26 -1.63
C VAL A 15 -10.49 19.55 -2.44
N HIS A 16 -11.38 20.53 -2.28
CA HIS A 16 -11.34 21.78 -3.03
C HIS A 16 -10.70 22.95 -2.31
N HIS A 17 -10.70 22.93 -0.97
CA HIS A 17 -10.29 24.09 -0.16
C HIS A 17 -9.02 23.88 0.68
N GLY A 18 -8.55 22.65 0.77
CA GLY A 18 -7.31 22.31 1.50
C GLY A 18 -7.52 22.18 3.00
N ILE A 19 -6.46 22.52 3.76
CA ILE A 19 -6.38 22.27 5.20
C ILE A 19 -7.14 23.32 5.97
N GLY A 20 -8.07 22.87 6.81
CA GLY A 20 -8.80 23.66 7.79
C GLY A 20 -8.89 22.95 9.13
N LYS A 21 -9.47 23.60 10.13
CA LYS A 21 -9.72 23.04 11.47
C LYS A 21 -11.22 22.76 11.62
N TYR A 22 -11.55 21.49 11.89
CA TYR A 22 -12.93 21.08 12.14
C TYR A 22 -13.40 21.60 13.51
N ILE A 23 -14.51 22.35 13.52
CA ILE A 23 -15.05 22.95 14.75
C ILE A 23 -16.19 22.12 15.33
N GLY A 24 -17.01 21.51 14.49
CA GLY A 24 -18.17 20.73 14.90
C GLY A 24 -19.28 20.76 13.86
N ILE A 25 -20.43 20.20 14.21
CA ILE A 25 -21.64 20.23 13.40
C ILE A 25 -22.49 21.42 13.85
N GLU A 26 -22.97 22.20 12.90
CA GLU A 26 -23.91 23.29 13.12
C GLU A 26 -25.18 23.08 12.29
N THR A 27 -26.33 23.23 12.92
CA THR A 27 -27.62 23.23 12.23
C THR A 27 -27.93 24.62 11.77
N LEU A 28 -28.04 24.83 10.45
CA LEU A 28 -28.38 26.12 9.85
C LEU A 28 -29.73 26.04 9.16
N GLU A 29 -30.47 27.13 9.23
CA GLU A 29 -31.72 27.31 8.48
C GLU A 29 -31.40 27.94 7.11
N VAL A 30 -31.69 27.20 6.04
CA VAL A 30 -31.49 27.66 4.66
C VAL A 30 -32.79 27.43 3.90
N GLY A 31 -33.41 28.52 3.43
CA GLY A 31 -34.67 28.44 2.66
C GLY A 31 -35.84 27.83 3.43
N GLY A 32 -35.92 28.04 4.76
CA GLY A 32 -36.98 27.49 5.61
C GLY A 32 -36.79 26.04 6.03
N THR A 33 -35.66 25.44 5.66
CA THR A 33 -35.31 24.05 6.02
C THR A 33 -34.06 24.03 6.90
N HIS A 34 -34.12 23.28 8.00
CA HIS A 34 -32.98 23.07 8.88
C HIS A 34 -32.10 21.97 8.31
N LYS A 35 -30.80 22.25 8.14
CA LYS A 35 -29.79 21.26 7.69
C LYS A 35 -28.55 21.31 8.55
N ASP A 36 -27.94 20.16 8.69
CA ASP A 36 -26.68 20.01 9.42
C ASP A 36 -25.48 20.20 8.49
N TYR A 37 -24.52 20.98 8.98
CA TYR A 37 -23.29 21.30 8.29
C TYR A 37 -22.10 21.01 9.17
N LEU A 38 -21.01 20.52 8.53
CA LEU A 38 -19.69 20.46 9.13
C LEU A 38 -19.07 21.87 9.05
N HIS A 39 -18.76 22.45 10.21
CA HIS A 39 -18.10 23.75 10.29
C HIS A 39 -16.59 23.57 10.28
N ILE A 40 -15.91 24.11 9.28
CA ILE A 40 -14.46 24.09 9.13
C ILE A 40 -13.95 25.54 9.12
N ARG A 41 -12.97 25.82 9.98
CA ARG A 41 -12.32 27.13 10.08
C ARG A 41 -11.02 27.12 9.29
N TYR A 42 -10.83 28.11 8.47
CA TYR A 42 -9.64 28.36 7.65
C TYR A 42 -8.84 29.55 8.17
N ARG A 43 -7.77 29.94 7.46
CA ARG A 43 -6.95 31.09 7.81
C ARG A 43 -7.80 32.35 7.83
N ALA A 44 -7.46 33.31 8.72
CA ALA A 44 -8.19 34.56 8.93
C ALA A 44 -9.63 34.37 9.44
N ASP A 45 -9.87 33.24 10.14
CA ASP A 45 -11.20 32.90 10.68
C ASP A 45 -12.30 32.74 9.63
N ASP A 46 -11.94 32.56 8.36
CA ASP A 46 -12.88 32.21 7.31
C ASP A 46 -13.59 30.90 7.64
N LYS A 47 -14.90 30.86 7.45
CA LYS A 47 -15.75 29.69 7.78
C LYS A 47 -16.24 29.03 6.52
N LEU A 48 -16.14 27.70 6.50
CA LEU A 48 -16.77 26.87 5.47
C LEU A 48 -17.77 25.93 6.13
N PHE A 49 -18.98 25.91 5.62
CA PHE A 49 -20.04 25.01 6.02
C PHE A 49 -20.26 23.97 4.92
N VAL A 50 -19.92 22.72 5.23
CA VAL A 50 -20.06 21.59 4.31
C VAL A 50 -21.26 20.76 4.72
N PRO A 51 -22.26 20.55 3.84
CA PRO A 51 -23.39 19.68 4.17
C PRO A 51 -22.89 18.29 4.61
N VAL A 52 -23.53 17.70 5.61
CA VAL A 52 -23.11 16.38 6.13
C VAL A 52 -23.16 15.29 5.07
N GLU A 53 -23.99 15.43 4.04
CA GLU A 53 -24.05 14.52 2.90
C GLU A 53 -22.78 14.53 2.03
N GLN A 54 -21.97 15.57 2.16
CA GLN A 54 -20.69 15.76 1.44
C GLN A 54 -19.46 15.45 2.30
N ILE A 55 -19.61 14.68 3.36
CA ILE A 55 -18.52 14.31 4.26
C ILE A 55 -17.38 13.54 3.53
N ASP A 56 -17.67 12.90 2.43
CA ASP A 56 -16.70 12.23 1.56
C ASP A 56 -15.68 13.18 0.91
N LEU A 57 -15.98 14.48 0.85
CA LEU A 57 -15.04 15.51 0.39
C LEU A 57 -14.01 15.91 1.46
N ILE A 58 -14.14 15.39 2.68
CA ILE A 58 -13.30 15.75 3.83
C ILE A 58 -12.57 14.53 4.34
N GLN A 59 -11.28 14.67 4.63
CA GLN A 59 -10.46 13.64 5.24
C GLN A 59 -9.73 14.21 6.45
N LYS A 60 -9.52 13.37 7.48
CA LYS A 60 -8.69 13.76 8.61
C LYS A 60 -7.25 13.98 8.13
N TYR A 61 -6.66 15.11 8.54
CA TYR A 61 -5.25 15.37 8.28
C TYR A 61 -4.40 14.51 9.22
N VAL A 62 -3.50 13.73 8.64
CA VAL A 62 -2.53 12.92 9.38
C VAL A 62 -1.14 13.47 9.08
N ALA A 63 -0.47 14.04 10.08
CA ALA A 63 0.90 14.49 9.96
C ALA A 63 1.88 13.34 10.17
N ALA A 64 3.02 13.37 9.48
CA ALA A 64 4.13 12.45 9.74
C ALA A 64 4.90 12.80 11.03
N GLU A 65 4.77 14.01 11.53
CA GLU A 65 5.35 14.55 12.77
C GLU A 65 4.26 15.36 13.50
N ASP A 66 4.37 15.50 14.83
CA ASP A 66 3.45 16.26 15.69
C ASP A 66 3.46 17.79 15.44
N LYS A 67 3.59 18.21 14.21
CA LYS A 67 3.51 19.61 13.81
C LYS A 67 2.13 19.98 13.34
N GLU A 68 1.58 21.04 13.94
CA GLU A 68 0.33 21.62 13.47
C GLU A 68 0.48 22.15 12.03
N PRO A 69 -0.40 21.75 11.10
CA PRO A 69 -0.37 22.23 9.73
C PRO A 69 -0.77 23.71 9.65
N LYS A 70 -0.25 24.40 8.66
CA LYS A 70 -0.74 25.75 8.34
C LYS A 70 -2.11 25.65 7.66
N LEU A 71 -3.09 26.40 8.19
CA LEU A 71 -4.39 26.52 7.57
C LEU A 71 -4.28 27.22 6.22
N HIS A 72 -5.00 26.74 5.22
CA HIS A 72 -5.14 27.41 3.93
C HIS A 72 -6.10 28.60 4.02
N LYS A 73 -6.00 29.53 3.06
CA LYS A 73 -6.95 30.61 2.89
C LYS A 73 -8.07 30.18 1.93
N LEU A 74 -9.32 30.36 2.31
CA LEU A 74 -10.46 30.15 1.41
C LEU A 74 -10.35 31.05 0.17
N GLY A 75 -10.59 30.49 -1.00
CA GLY A 75 -10.47 31.22 -2.27
C GLY A 75 -9.04 31.56 -2.70
N GLY A 76 -8.01 31.14 -1.91
CA GLY A 76 -6.61 31.32 -2.23
C GLY A 76 -6.11 30.33 -3.29
N THR A 77 -4.94 30.62 -3.84
CA THR A 77 -4.29 29.77 -4.86
C THR A 77 -3.35 28.72 -4.27
N GLU A 78 -3.05 28.78 -2.98
CA GLU A 78 -2.05 27.90 -2.32
C GLU A 78 -2.40 26.42 -2.46
N TRP A 79 -3.65 26.05 -2.20
CA TRP A 79 -4.09 24.66 -2.33
C TRP A 79 -4.05 24.15 -3.78
N LYS A 80 -4.45 24.99 -4.74
CA LYS A 80 -4.34 24.64 -6.15
C LYS A 80 -2.89 24.42 -6.57
N LYS A 81 -1.96 25.27 -6.11
CA LYS A 81 -0.52 25.12 -6.37
C LYS A 81 0.04 23.85 -5.73
N THR A 82 -0.35 23.55 -4.49
CA THR A 82 0.06 22.31 -3.80
C THR A 82 -0.42 21.08 -4.55
N LYS A 83 -1.69 21.02 -4.93
CA LYS A 83 -2.23 19.90 -5.72
C LYS A 83 -1.51 19.75 -7.06
N ALA A 84 -1.30 20.85 -7.77
CA ALA A 84 -0.59 20.82 -9.06
C ALA A 84 0.85 20.33 -8.94
N LYS A 85 1.57 20.74 -7.87
CA LYS A 85 2.92 20.25 -7.58
C LYS A 85 2.96 18.74 -7.30
N VAL A 86 2.04 18.27 -6.46
CA VAL A 86 1.94 16.84 -6.13
C VAL A 86 1.53 16.03 -7.37
N SER A 87 0.56 16.51 -8.14
CA SER A 87 0.13 15.85 -9.37
C SER A 87 1.27 15.67 -10.38
N ARG A 88 2.11 16.71 -10.55
CA ARG A 88 3.31 16.58 -11.43
C ARG A 88 4.29 15.57 -10.89
N ALA A 89 4.62 15.62 -9.60
CA ALA A 89 5.54 14.65 -8.99
C ALA A 89 5.03 13.21 -9.14
N VAL A 90 3.73 12.98 -8.99
CA VAL A 90 3.11 11.66 -9.21
C VAL A 90 3.21 11.26 -10.69
N GLN A 91 2.99 12.20 -11.63
CA GLN A 91 3.13 11.91 -13.05
C GLN A 91 4.57 11.54 -13.42
N ASP A 92 5.56 12.28 -12.91
CA ASP A 92 6.98 12.00 -13.14
C ASP A 92 7.34 10.59 -12.63
N ILE A 93 6.88 10.21 -11.43
CA ILE A 93 7.07 8.86 -10.88
C ILE A 93 6.38 7.81 -11.75
N ALA A 94 5.16 8.06 -12.22
CA ALA A 94 4.44 7.14 -13.08
C ALA A 94 5.18 6.91 -14.41
N ASP A 95 5.70 7.97 -15.03
CA ASP A 95 6.46 7.89 -16.27
C ASP A 95 7.76 7.09 -16.10
N ASP A 96 8.45 7.26 -14.97
CA ASP A 96 9.67 6.50 -14.66
C ASP A 96 9.36 5.02 -14.39
N LEU A 97 8.24 4.72 -13.71
CA LEU A 97 7.78 3.35 -13.51
C LEU A 97 7.40 2.67 -14.83
N ILE A 98 6.71 3.36 -15.73
CA ILE A 98 6.36 2.82 -17.06
C ILE A 98 7.62 2.47 -17.83
N LYS A 99 8.64 3.35 -17.84
CA LYS A 99 9.95 3.08 -18.49
C LYS A 99 10.65 1.87 -17.86
N LEU A 100 10.63 1.76 -16.53
CA LEU A 100 11.22 0.63 -15.82
C LEU A 100 10.51 -0.70 -16.17
N TYR A 101 9.18 -0.71 -16.21
CA TYR A 101 8.41 -1.88 -16.59
C TYR A 101 8.64 -2.28 -18.04
N ALA A 102 8.67 -1.30 -18.96
CA ALA A 102 8.97 -1.56 -20.37
C ALA A 102 10.37 -2.16 -20.56
N LYS A 103 11.36 -1.64 -19.83
CA LYS A 103 12.72 -2.18 -19.84
C LYS A 103 12.74 -3.63 -19.33
N ARG A 104 12.08 -3.91 -18.20
CA ARG A 104 11.99 -5.27 -17.63
C ARG A 104 11.32 -6.25 -18.57
N GLU A 105 10.26 -5.85 -19.24
CA GLU A 105 9.54 -6.68 -20.23
C GLU A 105 10.44 -7.01 -21.46
N ALA A 106 11.34 -6.12 -21.84
CA ALA A 106 12.23 -6.31 -22.96
C ALA A 106 13.49 -7.12 -22.62
N GLU A 107 13.86 -7.24 -21.35
CA GLU A 107 15.04 -7.99 -20.92
C GLU A 107 14.76 -9.50 -20.86
N LYS A 108 15.74 -10.29 -21.31
CA LYS A 108 15.75 -11.74 -21.08
C LYS A 108 16.04 -12.02 -19.63
N GLY A 109 15.16 -12.80 -18.99
CA GLY A 109 15.37 -13.36 -17.67
C GLY A 109 15.90 -14.80 -17.75
N TYR A 110 16.20 -15.36 -16.59
CA TYR A 110 16.52 -16.76 -16.45
C TYR A 110 15.20 -17.58 -16.33
N ALA A 111 15.00 -18.55 -17.21
CA ALA A 111 13.91 -19.50 -17.10
C ALA A 111 14.34 -20.64 -16.15
N PHE A 112 13.72 -20.70 -14.97
CA PHE A 112 14.00 -21.77 -14.01
C PHE A 112 13.48 -23.12 -14.52
N SER A 113 14.15 -24.19 -14.13
CA SER A 113 13.76 -25.55 -14.50
C SER A 113 12.40 -25.93 -13.93
N PRO A 114 11.63 -26.79 -14.58
CA PRO A 114 10.43 -27.40 -14.01
C PRO A 114 10.74 -28.06 -12.65
N ASP A 115 9.70 -28.24 -11.84
CA ASP A 115 9.86 -28.85 -10.52
C ASP A 115 10.44 -30.26 -10.60
N THR A 116 11.53 -30.48 -9.87
CA THR A 116 12.12 -31.79 -9.66
C THR A 116 11.47 -32.53 -8.48
N ASP A 117 11.85 -33.78 -8.27
CA ASP A 117 11.34 -34.55 -7.13
C ASP A 117 11.84 -33.97 -5.80
N GLU A 118 13.04 -33.34 -5.77
CA GLU A 118 13.56 -32.64 -4.60
C GLU A 118 12.70 -31.41 -4.26
N VAL A 119 12.25 -30.64 -5.26
CA VAL A 119 11.34 -29.49 -5.05
C VAL A 119 10.03 -29.97 -4.46
N ARG A 120 9.46 -31.05 -4.98
CA ARG A 120 8.22 -31.64 -4.46
C ARG A 120 8.39 -32.16 -3.03
N ALA A 121 9.48 -32.89 -2.76
CA ALA A 121 9.79 -33.39 -1.42
C ALA A 121 9.92 -32.24 -0.40
N PHE A 122 10.57 -31.14 -0.78
CA PHE A 122 10.65 -29.94 0.06
C PHE A 122 9.27 -29.33 0.36
N GLU A 123 8.37 -29.28 -0.62
CA GLU A 123 7.02 -28.78 -0.44
C GLU A 123 6.18 -29.68 0.48
N ASP A 124 6.34 -30.99 0.35
CA ASP A 124 5.63 -32.01 1.16
C ASP A 124 6.02 -31.96 2.64
N LEU A 125 7.19 -31.39 2.98
CA LEU A 125 7.61 -31.16 4.38
C LEU A 125 6.90 -29.96 5.05
N PHE A 126 6.06 -29.24 4.32
CA PHE A 126 5.29 -28.14 4.92
C PHE A 126 4.28 -28.71 5.94
N PRO A 127 4.35 -28.28 7.23
CA PRO A 127 3.59 -28.94 8.30
C PRO A 127 2.09 -28.60 8.34
N TYR A 128 1.61 -27.79 7.41
CA TYR A 128 0.23 -27.32 7.35
C TYR A 128 -0.39 -27.65 5.99
N GLU A 129 -1.72 -27.67 5.94
CA GLU A 129 -2.45 -27.72 4.67
C GLU A 129 -2.48 -26.34 4.03
N GLU A 130 -2.17 -26.27 2.75
CA GLU A 130 -2.28 -25.05 1.97
C GLU A 130 -3.73 -24.70 1.69
N THR A 131 -4.02 -23.41 1.74
CA THR A 131 -5.29 -22.90 1.25
C THR A 131 -5.34 -22.91 -0.28
N GLU A 132 -6.53 -22.89 -0.87
CA GLU A 132 -6.70 -22.81 -2.33
C GLU A 132 -5.97 -21.58 -2.92
N ASP A 133 -6.01 -20.44 -2.22
CA ASP A 133 -5.33 -19.22 -2.64
C ASP A 133 -3.81 -19.34 -2.58
N GLN A 134 -3.27 -20.03 -1.57
CA GLN A 134 -1.84 -20.34 -1.50
C GLN A 134 -1.41 -21.24 -2.65
N LEU A 135 -2.12 -22.33 -2.91
CA LEU A 135 -1.83 -23.25 -4.01
C LEU A 135 -1.86 -22.52 -5.37
N ARG A 136 -2.90 -21.73 -5.61
CA ARG A 136 -2.99 -20.93 -6.83
C ARG A 136 -1.81 -19.97 -6.97
N THR A 137 -1.45 -19.26 -5.89
CA THR A 137 -0.33 -18.32 -5.89
C THR A 137 1.00 -19.01 -6.14
N ILE A 138 1.24 -20.18 -5.53
CA ILE A 138 2.45 -21.00 -5.75
C ILE A 138 2.56 -21.41 -7.23
N ILE A 139 1.47 -21.87 -7.82
CA ILE A 139 1.45 -22.27 -9.24
C ILE A 139 1.75 -21.07 -10.15
N GLU A 140 1.16 -19.91 -9.86
CA GLU A 140 1.38 -18.69 -10.64
C GLU A 140 2.83 -18.19 -10.53
N VAL A 141 3.41 -18.19 -9.32
CA VAL A 141 4.81 -17.82 -9.08
C VAL A 141 5.76 -18.75 -9.85
N LYS A 142 5.56 -20.07 -9.76
CA LYS A 142 6.39 -21.06 -10.48
C LYS A 142 6.30 -20.86 -11.99
N ARG A 143 5.09 -20.65 -12.51
CA ARG A 143 4.87 -20.38 -13.94
C ARG A 143 5.59 -19.12 -14.40
N ASP A 144 5.60 -18.06 -13.59
CA ASP A 144 6.34 -16.85 -13.91
C ASP A 144 7.86 -17.07 -13.85
N MET A 145 8.36 -17.84 -12.88
CA MET A 145 9.79 -18.20 -12.78
C MET A 145 10.28 -19.02 -13.97
N GLU A 146 9.45 -19.84 -14.57
CA GLU A 146 9.78 -20.70 -15.71
C GLU A 146 9.76 -19.98 -17.07
N ARG A 147 9.43 -18.68 -17.10
CA ARG A 147 9.48 -17.86 -18.31
C ARG A 147 10.86 -17.23 -18.51
N GLU A 148 11.25 -16.98 -19.78
CA GLU A 148 12.48 -16.27 -20.14
C GLU A 148 12.39 -14.75 -19.90
N ARG A 149 11.80 -14.32 -18.79
CA ARG A 149 11.76 -12.90 -18.41
C ARG A 149 11.81 -12.74 -16.90
N PRO A 150 12.37 -11.61 -16.41
CA PRO A 150 12.42 -11.35 -14.97
C PRO A 150 11.01 -11.32 -14.39
N MET A 151 10.76 -12.11 -13.32
CA MET A 151 9.49 -12.08 -12.61
C MET A 151 9.38 -10.82 -11.76
N ASP A 152 8.20 -10.21 -11.78
CA ASP A 152 7.79 -9.16 -10.85
C ASP A 152 6.35 -9.43 -10.43
N ARG A 153 6.17 -10.01 -9.25
CA ARG A 153 4.86 -10.44 -8.77
C ARG A 153 4.58 -9.91 -7.38
N LEU A 154 3.48 -9.20 -7.25
CA LEU A 154 2.93 -8.78 -5.96
C LEU A 154 2.04 -9.89 -5.40
N VAL A 155 2.37 -10.39 -4.21
CA VAL A 155 1.54 -11.33 -3.47
C VAL A 155 0.84 -10.60 -2.33
N CYS A 156 -0.49 -10.50 -2.43
CA CYS A 156 -1.33 -9.86 -1.42
C CYS A 156 -1.96 -10.92 -0.53
N GLY A 157 -1.96 -10.68 0.77
CA GLY A 157 -2.59 -11.53 1.77
C GLY A 157 -2.47 -10.89 3.14
N ASP A 158 -3.42 -11.19 4.03
CA ASP A 158 -3.40 -10.69 5.40
C ASP A 158 -2.24 -11.29 6.23
N VAL A 159 -2.02 -10.76 7.42
CA VAL A 159 -1.02 -11.28 8.36
C VAL A 159 -1.42 -12.70 8.76
N GLY A 160 -0.44 -13.63 8.72
CA GLY A 160 -0.66 -15.04 9.07
C GLY A 160 -1.16 -15.95 7.94
N TYR A 161 -1.41 -15.43 6.74
CA TYR A 161 -1.87 -16.23 5.58
C TYR A 161 -0.76 -16.96 4.82
N GLY A 162 0.39 -17.15 5.43
CA GLY A 162 1.45 -18.00 4.87
C GLY A 162 2.14 -17.45 3.61
N LYS A 163 2.15 -16.12 3.39
CA LYS A 163 2.90 -15.49 2.29
C LYS A 163 4.38 -15.86 2.28
N THR A 164 4.96 -16.05 3.46
CA THR A 164 6.36 -16.44 3.62
C THR A 164 6.64 -17.82 3.03
N GLU A 165 5.73 -18.78 3.18
CA GLU A 165 5.89 -20.11 2.59
C GLU A 165 5.93 -20.07 1.05
N VAL A 166 5.09 -19.23 0.42
CA VAL A 166 5.15 -19.01 -1.04
C VAL A 166 6.52 -18.50 -1.46
N ALA A 167 7.08 -17.54 -0.72
CA ALA A 167 8.41 -17.00 -0.99
C ALA A 167 9.53 -18.04 -0.75
N ILE A 168 9.41 -18.87 0.28
CA ILE A 168 10.36 -19.95 0.59
C ILE A 168 10.38 -20.99 -0.52
N ARG A 169 9.23 -21.41 -1.05
CA ARG A 169 9.14 -22.36 -2.17
C ARG A 169 9.78 -21.79 -3.44
N ALA A 170 9.53 -20.52 -3.74
CA ALA A 170 10.19 -19.84 -4.84
C ALA A 170 11.71 -19.79 -4.66
N ALA A 171 12.17 -19.49 -3.43
CA ALA A 171 13.58 -19.46 -3.08
C ALA A 171 14.23 -20.83 -3.25
N PHE A 172 13.60 -21.90 -2.77
CA PHE A 172 14.11 -23.26 -2.92
C PHE A 172 14.25 -23.66 -4.39
N LYS A 173 13.23 -23.39 -5.20
CA LYS A 173 13.27 -23.62 -6.65
C LYS A 173 14.44 -22.89 -7.33
N ALA A 174 14.71 -21.65 -6.91
CA ALA A 174 15.84 -20.87 -7.45
C ALA A 174 17.20 -21.45 -7.03
N ILE A 175 17.33 -21.93 -5.78
CA ILE A 175 18.54 -22.54 -5.26
C ILE A 175 18.83 -23.88 -5.96
N MET A 176 17.81 -24.67 -6.26
CA MET A 176 17.97 -25.93 -7.00
C MET A 176 18.55 -25.71 -8.42
N ASP A 177 18.34 -24.54 -9.01
CA ASP A 177 18.97 -24.13 -10.27
C ASP A 177 20.32 -23.40 -10.06
N GLY A 178 20.89 -23.48 -8.87
CA GLY A 178 22.19 -22.89 -8.53
C GLY A 178 22.18 -21.35 -8.43
N LYS A 179 21.02 -20.74 -8.20
CA LYS A 179 20.89 -19.28 -8.05
C LYS A 179 20.89 -18.88 -6.58
N GLN A 180 21.35 -17.67 -6.31
CA GLN A 180 21.30 -17.05 -4.99
C GLN A 180 19.99 -16.30 -4.82
N VAL A 181 19.51 -16.24 -3.57
CA VAL A 181 18.28 -15.53 -3.20
C VAL A 181 18.59 -14.48 -2.13
N ALA A 182 18.05 -13.30 -2.29
CA ALA A 182 18.12 -12.24 -1.30
C ALA A 182 16.72 -11.88 -0.79
N PHE A 183 16.55 -11.85 0.54
CA PHE A 183 15.34 -11.42 1.22
C PHE A 183 15.51 -10.01 1.76
N LEU A 184 14.77 -9.04 1.21
CA LEU A 184 14.74 -7.67 1.70
C LEU A 184 13.59 -7.47 2.66
N VAL A 185 13.87 -6.93 3.84
CA VAL A 185 12.89 -6.70 4.90
C VAL A 185 13.08 -5.30 5.52
N PRO A 186 12.04 -4.68 6.09
CA PRO A 186 12.12 -3.30 6.56
C PRO A 186 12.87 -3.12 7.88
N THR A 187 13.04 -4.18 8.69
CA THR A 187 13.67 -4.09 10.02
C THR A 187 14.56 -5.28 10.32
N THR A 188 15.54 -5.09 11.20
CA THR A 188 16.45 -6.16 11.68
C THR A 188 15.69 -7.25 12.44
N ILE A 189 14.63 -6.91 13.16
CA ILE A 189 13.78 -7.88 13.88
C ILE A 189 13.12 -8.83 12.88
N LEU A 190 12.53 -8.28 11.81
CA LEU A 190 11.94 -9.10 10.76
C LEU A 190 12.99 -9.92 10.00
N ALA A 191 14.19 -9.39 9.80
CA ALA A 191 15.29 -10.16 9.20
C ALA A 191 15.63 -11.38 10.05
N GLN A 192 15.72 -11.24 11.37
CA GLN A 192 15.98 -12.33 12.28
C GLN A 192 14.86 -13.38 12.26
N GLN A 193 13.60 -12.95 12.29
CA GLN A 193 12.45 -13.86 12.23
C GLN A 193 12.42 -14.66 10.91
N HIS A 194 12.68 -14.00 9.77
CA HIS A 194 12.76 -14.69 8.49
C HIS A 194 13.95 -15.65 8.43
N TYR A 195 15.11 -15.25 8.99
CA TYR A 195 16.26 -16.14 9.06
C TYR A 195 15.94 -17.41 9.83
N GLU A 196 15.33 -17.32 11.01
CA GLU A 196 14.93 -18.46 11.82
C GLU A 196 13.93 -19.36 11.08
N THR A 197 12.90 -18.77 10.47
CA THR A 197 11.88 -19.51 9.71
C THR A 197 12.48 -20.21 8.50
N ILE A 198 13.33 -19.52 7.74
CA ILE A 198 13.96 -20.09 6.54
C ILE A 198 14.97 -21.19 6.95
N SER A 199 15.81 -20.93 7.96
CA SER A 199 16.78 -21.93 8.46
C SER A 199 16.08 -23.22 8.89
N SER A 200 15.02 -23.11 9.68
CA SER A 200 14.24 -24.27 10.10
C SER A 200 13.62 -25.02 8.93
N ARG A 201 13.16 -24.32 7.90
CA ARG A 201 12.58 -24.94 6.69
C ARG A 201 13.63 -25.66 5.81
N PHE A 202 14.88 -25.23 5.90
CA PHE A 202 16.00 -25.76 5.08
C PHE A 202 16.90 -26.74 5.84
N GLU A 203 16.65 -27.01 7.13
CA GLU A 203 17.51 -27.88 7.97
C GLU A 203 17.66 -29.32 7.45
N GLU A 204 16.72 -29.80 6.65
CA GLU A 204 16.72 -31.16 6.11
C GLU A 204 17.30 -31.26 4.68
N HIS A 205 17.82 -30.15 4.15
CA HIS A 205 18.37 -30.00 2.80
C HIS A 205 19.68 -29.21 2.81
#